data_e816f8850933d0b190f579de72b41e7e
#
_entry.id   e816f8850933d0b190f579de72b41e7e
#
_cell.length_a   1.000
_cell.length_b   1.000
_cell.length_c   1.000
_cell.angle_alpha   90.00
_cell.angle_beta   90.00
_cell.angle_gamma   90.00
#
_symmetry.space_group_name_H-M   'P 1'
#
loop_
_entity.id
_entity.type
_entity.pdbx_description
1 polymer ?
#
loop_
_entity_poly.entity_id
_entity_poly.type
_entity_poly.pdbx_seq_one_letter_code
_entity_poly.pdbx_strand_id
1 'polypeptide(L)'
;RQEMDFGMSGVPIPRETQARWFIKGALEYLEPIYSRLHEELLRRDLIHADEVPCQVLHEDGRKATQKSYMWIYQSGSDGKPPVALYEYQPGRASVYPIEFLKGFHGMIQCDGYAAYGCIEDVILICCLAHARRKFFDAVPKGRQKRIRLLDINSEQALDEPISTEEDENLLPAEKGVAFCNRLFFKERLYKELSPEERKAKRLEEETPIWDEFWSWIDTLDPSGGSKLEKAVKYALNHKESLMNYLLDGRCEISNNSAERKAKVYATGRKNFLFHDSVDGAKATAIVMSLVETAKANNLNAYKYLYTLLLYMPDYKNEPSGIEQLLPWSIFVQDKCSGIIDDSLELPENRGNLPI
;
A
#
# COMPACT_ATOMS: atom_id res chain seq x y z
N ARG A 1 -13.03 -23.82 -11.26
CA ARG A 1 -11.78 -24.32 -11.83
C ARG A 1 -11.17 -25.38 -10.91
N GLN A 2 -10.75 -25.06 -9.68
CA GLN A 2 -10.19 -26.04 -8.73
C GLN A 2 -11.11 -27.24 -8.47
N GLU A 3 -12.44 -27.02 -8.32
CA GLU A 3 -13.42 -28.08 -8.19
C GLU A 3 -13.40 -29.04 -9.38
N MET A 4 -13.25 -28.51 -10.60
CA MET A 4 -13.12 -29.34 -11.81
C MET A 4 -11.79 -30.12 -11.84
N ASP A 5 -10.69 -29.44 -11.42
CA ASP A 5 -9.37 -30.07 -11.40
C ASP A 5 -9.34 -31.23 -10.39
N PHE A 6 -9.92 -31.03 -9.19
CA PHE A 6 -10.09 -32.13 -8.21
C PHE A 6 -10.99 -33.24 -8.72
N GLY A 7 -12.10 -32.88 -9.39
CA GLY A 7 -13.00 -33.86 -10.00
C GLY A 7 -12.32 -34.72 -11.07
N MET A 8 -11.48 -34.11 -11.93
CA MET A 8 -10.70 -34.84 -12.94
C MET A 8 -9.64 -35.74 -12.31
N SER A 9 -9.14 -35.40 -11.13
CA SER A 9 -8.21 -36.23 -10.36
C SER A 9 -8.89 -37.33 -9.54
N GLY A 10 -10.21 -37.55 -9.71
CA GLY A 10 -10.96 -38.57 -9.01
C GLY A 10 -11.36 -38.26 -7.57
N VAL A 11 -11.08 -37.05 -7.10
CA VAL A 11 -11.38 -36.58 -5.72
C VAL A 11 -12.31 -35.34 -5.79
N PRO A 12 -13.63 -35.53 -5.94
CA PRO A 12 -14.57 -34.42 -6.07
C PRO A 12 -14.70 -33.66 -4.75
N ILE A 13 -14.16 -32.43 -4.68
CA ILE A 13 -14.28 -31.53 -3.53
C ILE A 13 -15.14 -30.34 -3.95
N PRO A 14 -16.38 -30.19 -3.43
CA PRO A 14 -17.25 -29.08 -3.75
C PRO A 14 -16.62 -27.74 -3.40
N ARG A 15 -16.88 -26.71 -4.22
CA ARG A 15 -16.38 -25.34 -4.01
C ARG A 15 -16.69 -24.80 -2.62
N GLU A 16 -17.86 -25.07 -2.10
CA GLU A 16 -18.29 -24.66 -0.76
C GLU A 16 -17.40 -25.27 0.34
N THR A 17 -16.99 -26.51 0.19
CA THR A 17 -16.07 -27.19 1.11
C THR A 17 -14.69 -26.53 1.05
N GLN A 18 -14.19 -26.25 -0.16
CA GLN A 18 -12.91 -25.55 -0.35
C GLN A 18 -12.95 -24.14 0.27
N ALA A 19 -14.05 -23.40 0.08
CA ALA A 19 -14.24 -22.07 0.67
C ALA A 19 -14.26 -22.14 2.22
N ARG A 20 -14.97 -23.13 2.80
CA ARG A 20 -14.98 -23.35 4.25
C ARG A 20 -13.61 -23.66 4.82
N TRP A 21 -12.83 -24.50 4.14
CA TRP A 21 -11.46 -24.81 4.53
C TRP A 21 -10.55 -23.59 4.47
N PHE A 22 -10.68 -22.79 3.42
CA PHE A 22 -9.94 -21.53 3.29
C PHE A 22 -10.24 -20.56 4.43
N ILE A 23 -11.53 -20.33 4.72
CA ILE A 23 -11.98 -19.45 5.79
C ILE A 23 -11.49 -19.97 7.15
N LYS A 24 -11.71 -21.26 7.42
CA LYS A 24 -11.26 -21.90 8.67
C LYS A 24 -9.75 -21.81 8.83
N GLY A 25 -8.99 -22.16 7.79
CA GLY A 25 -7.53 -22.09 7.79
C GLY A 25 -7.04 -20.69 8.12
N ALA A 26 -7.63 -19.66 7.49
CA ALA A 26 -7.25 -18.28 7.73
C ALA A 26 -7.59 -17.82 9.16
N LEU A 27 -8.85 -17.98 9.57
CA LEU A 27 -9.35 -17.40 10.83
C LEU A 27 -8.90 -18.17 12.09
N GLU A 28 -8.68 -19.49 12.00
CA GLU A 28 -8.29 -20.29 13.16
C GLU A 28 -6.78 -20.52 13.29
N TYR A 29 -6.06 -20.55 12.17
CA TYR A 29 -4.64 -20.93 12.18
C TYR A 29 -3.69 -19.83 11.70
N LEU A 30 -4.10 -18.96 10.78
CA LEU A 30 -3.22 -17.91 10.24
C LEU A 30 -3.41 -16.55 10.94
N GLU A 31 -4.54 -16.33 11.58
CA GLU A 31 -4.85 -15.10 12.30
C GLU A 31 -3.80 -14.75 13.37
N PRO A 32 -3.27 -15.67 14.20
CA PRO A 32 -2.26 -15.29 15.19
C PRO A 32 -0.96 -14.72 14.58
N ILE A 33 -0.54 -15.22 13.42
CA ILE A 33 0.62 -14.63 12.70
C ILE A 33 0.25 -13.25 12.15
N TYR A 34 -0.96 -13.07 11.60
CA TYR A 34 -1.45 -11.78 11.13
C TYR A 34 -1.46 -10.74 12.27
N SER A 35 -2.00 -11.10 13.44
CA SER A 35 -2.02 -10.24 14.62
C SER A 35 -0.61 -9.88 15.08
N ARG A 36 0.32 -10.84 15.08
CA ARG A 36 1.71 -10.56 15.43
C ARG A 36 2.41 -9.62 14.43
N LEU A 37 2.12 -9.77 13.13
CA LEU A 37 2.60 -8.84 12.10
C LEU A 37 1.99 -7.44 12.26
N HIS A 38 0.74 -7.34 12.72
CA HIS A 38 0.11 -6.06 13.04
C HIS A 38 0.84 -5.36 14.21
N GLU A 39 1.17 -6.08 15.27
CA GLU A 39 2.00 -5.52 16.34
C GLU A 39 3.35 -4.99 15.83
N GLU A 40 4.00 -5.71 14.90
CA GLU A 40 5.25 -5.24 14.29
C GLU A 40 5.03 -3.98 13.43
N LEU A 41 3.91 -3.89 12.74
CA LEU A 41 3.57 -2.70 11.96
C LEU A 41 3.41 -1.47 12.87
N LEU A 42 2.74 -1.61 14.00
CA LEU A 42 2.54 -0.52 14.97
C LEU A 42 3.84 -0.02 15.64
N ARG A 43 4.92 -0.81 15.58
CA ARG A 43 6.26 -0.44 16.09
C ARG A 43 7.14 0.27 15.05
N ARG A 44 6.58 0.60 13.88
CA ARG A 44 7.31 1.29 12.81
C ARG A 44 7.24 2.80 12.98
N ASP A 45 8.22 3.50 12.40
CA ASP A 45 8.23 4.97 12.38
C ASP A 45 7.48 5.52 11.15
N LEU A 46 7.35 4.71 10.10
CA LEU A 46 6.75 5.09 8.82
C LEU A 46 5.87 3.98 8.29
N ILE A 47 4.64 4.32 7.96
CA ILE A 47 3.64 3.44 7.35
C ILE A 47 3.10 4.08 6.08
N HIS A 48 2.87 3.28 5.04
CA HIS A 48 2.08 3.65 3.88
C HIS A 48 0.68 3.09 4.01
N ALA A 49 -0.35 3.88 3.72
CA ALA A 49 -1.75 3.47 3.80
C ALA A 49 -2.51 3.80 2.52
N ASP A 50 -3.43 2.92 2.14
CA ASP A 50 -4.36 3.08 1.01
C ASP A 50 -5.60 2.24 1.27
N GLU A 51 -6.68 2.43 0.51
CA GLU A 51 -7.86 1.59 0.58
C GLU A 51 -8.50 1.39 -0.80
N VAL A 52 -9.05 0.21 -1.02
CA VAL A 52 -9.69 -0.15 -2.27
C VAL A 52 -11.09 -0.72 -2.04
N PRO A 53 -12.12 -0.29 -2.82
CA PRO A 53 -13.45 -0.80 -2.62
C PRO A 53 -13.54 -2.30 -2.92
N CYS A 54 -14.29 -3.02 -2.09
CA CYS A 54 -14.69 -4.39 -2.31
C CYS A 54 -16.21 -4.54 -2.19
N GLN A 55 -16.74 -5.71 -2.50
CA GLN A 55 -18.15 -6.03 -2.35
C GLN A 55 -18.26 -7.31 -1.53
N VAL A 56 -19.17 -7.27 -0.55
CA VAL A 56 -19.56 -8.43 0.24
C VAL A 56 -21.07 -8.60 0.10
N LEU A 57 -21.52 -9.80 -0.22
CA LEU A 57 -22.93 -10.04 -0.53
C LEU A 57 -23.79 -10.15 0.75
N HIS A 58 -23.24 -10.83 1.76
CA HIS A 58 -23.95 -11.08 3.02
C HIS A 58 -23.21 -10.36 4.16
N GLU A 59 -23.62 -9.14 4.42
CA GLU A 59 -23.23 -8.28 5.55
C GLU A 59 -24.48 -7.92 6.35
N ASP A 60 -24.49 -8.17 7.64
CA ASP A 60 -25.63 -7.87 8.50
C ASP A 60 -26.00 -6.38 8.45
N GLY A 61 -27.30 -6.10 8.21
CA GLY A 61 -27.83 -4.76 8.14
C GLY A 61 -27.44 -3.96 6.88
N ARG A 62 -26.79 -4.56 5.89
CA ARG A 62 -26.31 -3.89 4.68
C ARG A 62 -26.83 -4.55 3.40
N LYS A 63 -27.02 -3.73 2.35
CA LYS A 63 -27.37 -4.24 1.02
C LYS A 63 -26.12 -4.75 0.32
N ALA A 64 -26.22 -5.84 -0.43
CA ALA A 64 -25.13 -6.41 -1.23
C ALA A 64 -24.50 -5.43 -2.25
N THR A 65 -25.20 -4.34 -2.60
CA THR A 65 -24.70 -3.29 -3.50
C THR A 65 -23.89 -2.20 -2.80
N GLN A 66 -23.89 -2.18 -1.46
CA GLN A 66 -23.07 -1.22 -0.70
C GLN A 66 -21.61 -1.60 -0.81
N LYS A 67 -20.75 -0.57 -0.92
CA LYS A 67 -19.31 -0.76 -0.98
C LYS A 67 -18.75 -0.97 0.41
N SER A 68 -18.01 -2.04 0.57
CA SER A 68 -17.09 -2.27 1.67
C SER A 68 -15.66 -2.01 1.17
N TYR A 69 -14.67 -2.05 2.03
CA TYR A 69 -13.31 -1.67 1.68
C TYR A 69 -12.29 -2.68 2.21
N MET A 70 -11.27 -2.89 1.40
CA MET A 70 -10.03 -3.50 1.83
C MET A 70 -9.03 -2.36 2.07
N TRP A 71 -8.64 -2.16 3.32
CA TRP A 71 -7.60 -1.22 3.73
C TRP A 71 -6.25 -1.91 3.62
N ILE A 72 -5.24 -1.15 3.27
CA ILE A 72 -3.88 -1.64 3.08
C ILE A 72 -2.95 -0.80 3.93
N TYR A 73 -2.12 -1.45 4.72
CA TYR A 73 -1.10 -0.82 5.53
C TYR A 73 0.22 -1.51 5.27
N GLN A 74 1.26 -0.76 4.99
CA GLN A 74 2.58 -1.29 4.68
C GLN A 74 3.65 -0.51 5.44
N SER A 75 4.66 -1.21 5.97
CA SER A 75 5.83 -0.55 6.55
C SER A 75 6.60 0.22 5.49
N GLY A 76 7.13 1.38 5.85
CA GLY A 76 8.06 2.13 5.02
C GLY A 76 9.46 1.52 4.99
N SER A 77 10.39 2.21 4.30
CA SER A 77 11.79 1.80 4.15
C SER A 77 12.59 2.20 5.40
N ASP A 78 12.46 1.43 6.48
CA ASP A 78 13.12 1.65 7.78
C ASP A 78 14.29 0.69 8.07
N GLY A 79 14.69 -0.11 7.08
CA GLY A 79 15.76 -1.11 7.22
C GLY A 79 15.35 -2.38 7.97
N LYS A 80 14.13 -2.46 8.48
CA LYS A 80 13.59 -3.66 9.13
C LYS A 80 12.85 -4.55 8.13
N PRO A 81 12.62 -5.84 8.43
CA PRO A 81 11.85 -6.72 7.56
C PRO A 81 10.49 -6.12 7.19
N PRO A 82 10.13 -6.04 5.91
CA PRO A 82 8.90 -5.38 5.48
C PRO A 82 7.64 -6.15 5.89
N VAL A 83 6.60 -5.40 6.23
CA VAL A 83 5.26 -5.91 6.56
C VAL A 83 4.23 -5.25 5.65
N ALA A 84 3.30 -6.03 5.11
CA ALA A 84 2.16 -5.55 4.34
C ALA A 84 0.89 -6.23 4.83
N LEU A 85 -0.06 -5.44 5.32
CA LEU A 85 -1.31 -5.93 5.88
C LEU A 85 -2.50 -5.42 5.08
N TYR A 86 -3.49 -6.28 4.94
CA TYR A 86 -4.81 -5.98 4.42
C TYR A 86 -5.82 -6.14 5.55
N GLU A 87 -6.77 -5.23 5.62
CA GLU A 87 -7.84 -5.27 6.60
C GLU A 87 -9.18 -5.04 5.90
N TYR A 88 -10.12 -5.95 6.12
CA TYR A 88 -11.48 -5.78 5.65
C TYR A 88 -12.28 -4.88 6.60
N GLN A 89 -12.97 -3.87 6.04
CA GLN A 89 -13.92 -3.05 6.78
C GLN A 89 -15.20 -2.77 5.97
N PRO A 90 -16.37 -2.68 6.64
CA PRO A 90 -17.64 -2.46 5.96
C PRO A 90 -17.81 -1.06 5.37
N GLY A 91 -16.84 -0.16 5.57
CA GLY A 91 -16.91 1.20 5.08
C GLY A 91 -15.58 1.92 5.01
N ARG A 92 -15.67 3.23 4.76
CA ARG A 92 -14.53 4.12 4.60
C ARG A 92 -14.50 5.22 5.68
N ALA A 93 -15.17 5.01 6.82
CA ALA A 93 -15.18 5.97 7.92
C ALA A 93 -13.83 6.03 8.64
N SER A 94 -13.52 7.18 9.24
CA SER A 94 -12.25 7.39 9.97
C SER A 94 -12.07 6.47 11.18
N VAL A 95 -13.15 5.95 11.74
CA VAL A 95 -13.09 5.01 12.88
C VAL A 95 -12.24 3.77 12.56
N TYR A 96 -12.23 3.31 11.30
CA TYR A 96 -11.51 2.10 10.92
C TYR A 96 -9.99 2.27 10.97
N PRO A 97 -9.37 3.24 10.29
CA PRO A 97 -7.94 3.43 10.42
C PRO A 97 -7.51 3.93 11.81
N ILE A 98 -8.37 4.65 12.56
CA ILE A 98 -8.10 5.02 13.94
C ILE A 98 -7.96 3.77 14.83
N GLU A 99 -8.90 2.81 14.71
CA GLU A 99 -8.86 1.60 15.53
C GLU A 99 -7.70 0.67 15.11
N PHE A 100 -7.48 0.49 13.81
CA PHE A 100 -6.39 -0.36 13.31
C PHE A 100 -5.01 0.18 13.68
N LEU A 101 -4.80 1.49 13.60
CA LEU A 101 -3.53 2.14 13.92
C LEU A 101 -3.45 2.65 15.36
N LYS A 102 -4.33 2.18 16.25
CA LYS A 102 -4.31 2.57 17.65
C LYS A 102 -2.99 2.22 18.32
N GLY A 103 -2.33 3.23 18.88
CA GLY A 103 -1.00 3.10 19.48
C GLY A 103 0.16 3.23 18.51
N PHE A 104 -0.10 3.50 17.23
CA PHE A 104 0.93 3.92 16.29
C PHE A 104 1.29 5.39 16.51
N HIS A 105 2.57 5.69 16.55
CA HIS A 105 3.13 7.04 16.64
C HIS A 105 4.23 7.18 15.60
N GLY A 106 4.00 7.98 14.57
CA GLY A 106 4.98 8.13 13.50
C GLY A 106 4.41 8.85 12.28
N MET A 107 4.93 8.50 11.10
CA MET A 107 4.54 9.09 9.84
C MET A 107 3.62 8.15 9.06
N ILE A 108 2.52 8.69 8.54
CA ILE A 108 1.59 7.94 7.66
C ILE A 108 1.60 8.58 6.29
N GLN A 109 2.03 7.82 5.30
CA GLN A 109 2.01 8.23 3.90
C GLN A 109 0.74 7.70 3.21
N CYS A 110 -0.06 8.61 2.63
CA CYS A 110 -1.37 8.30 2.06
C CYS A 110 -1.72 9.18 0.85
N ASP A 111 -2.91 9.01 0.29
CA ASP A 111 -3.41 9.79 -0.86
C ASP A 111 -4.02 11.16 -0.48
N GLY A 112 -4.04 11.51 0.80
CA GLY A 112 -4.72 12.70 1.34
C GLY A 112 -6.20 12.47 1.64
N TYR A 113 -6.63 11.23 1.80
CA TYR A 113 -7.99 10.94 2.27
C TYR A 113 -8.18 11.40 3.72
N ALA A 114 -9.26 12.14 3.96
CA ALA A 114 -9.51 12.83 5.23
C ALA A 114 -9.55 11.92 6.48
N ALA A 115 -9.85 10.63 6.30
CA ALA A 115 -9.93 9.68 7.41
C ALA A 115 -8.60 9.52 8.15
N TYR A 116 -7.47 9.59 7.43
CA TYR A 116 -6.13 9.52 8.04
C TYR A 116 -5.80 10.75 8.88
N GLY A 117 -6.37 11.92 8.53
CA GLY A 117 -6.23 13.15 9.30
C GLY A 117 -6.93 13.16 10.67
N CYS A 118 -7.74 12.13 10.95
CA CYS A 118 -8.39 11.95 12.25
C CYS A 118 -7.59 11.09 13.22
N ILE A 119 -6.43 10.56 12.81
CA ILE A 119 -5.56 9.76 13.67
C ILE A 119 -4.70 10.74 14.47
N GLU A 120 -4.72 10.62 15.79
CA GLU A 120 -3.98 11.48 16.69
C GLU A 120 -2.48 11.08 16.74
N ASP A 121 -1.63 12.03 17.08
CA ASP A 121 -0.19 11.86 17.30
C ASP A 121 0.58 11.28 16.10
N VAL A 122 0.14 11.56 14.86
CA VAL A 122 0.81 11.14 13.63
C VAL A 122 1.14 12.33 12.72
N ILE A 123 2.19 12.19 11.92
CA ILE A 123 2.54 13.12 10.86
C ILE A 123 2.05 12.56 9.54
N LEU A 124 1.13 13.27 8.87
CA LEU A 124 0.66 12.85 7.55
C LEU A 124 1.61 13.28 6.44
N ILE A 125 1.83 12.40 5.48
CA ILE A 125 2.57 12.66 4.25
C ILE A 125 1.65 12.37 3.08
N CYS A 126 1.24 13.42 2.36
CA CYS A 126 0.36 13.28 1.21
C CYS A 126 1.14 13.00 -0.09
N CYS A 127 0.59 12.11 -0.89
CA CYS A 127 1.13 11.72 -2.19
C CYS A 127 1.11 12.88 -3.19
N LEU A 128 2.29 13.36 -3.61
CA LEU A 128 2.41 14.42 -4.63
C LEU A 128 1.86 13.99 -6.00
N ALA A 129 1.86 12.68 -6.32
CA ALA A 129 1.28 12.18 -7.56
C ALA A 129 -0.23 12.50 -7.67
N HIS A 130 -0.95 12.53 -6.54
CA HIS A 130 -2.36 12.93 -6.51
C HIS A 130 -2.54 14.43 -6.76
N ALA A 131 -1.73 15.29 -6.18
CA ALA A 131 -1.72 16.74 -6.48
C ALA A 131 -1.41 16.98 -7.96
N ARG A 132 -0.36 16.34 -8.49
CA ARG A 132 0.00 16.40 -9.89
C ARG A 132 -1.13 15.98 -10.83
N ARG A 133 -1.83 14.88 -10.49
CA ARG A 133 -2.98 14.39 -11.30
C ARG A 133 -4.10 15.42 -11.36
N LYS A 134 -4.39 16.13 -10.26
CA LYS A 134 -5.42 17.18 -10.26
C LYS A 134 -5.06 18.36 -11.14
N PHE A 135 -3.81 18.81 -11.15
CA PHE A 135 -3.33 19.83 -12.12
C PHE A 135 -3.37 19.29 -13.54
N PHE A 136 -2.93 18.06 -13.78
CA PHE A 136 -2.97 17.43 -15.11
C PHE A 136 -4.41 17.31 -15.66
N ASP A 137 -5.38 16.95 -14.84
CA ASP A 137 -6.79 16.87 -15.22
C ASP A 137 -7.40 18.24 -15.57
N ALA A 138 -6.80 19.33 -15.07
CA ALA A 138 -7.17 20.69 -15.39
C ALA A 138 -6.55 21.18 -16.72
N VAL A 139 -5.51 20.49 -17.25
CA VAL A 139 -4.93 20.82 -18.56
C VAL A 139 -5.91 20.44 -19.68
N PRO A 140 -6.17 21.33 -20.68
CA PRO A 140 -7.01 21.02 -21.81
C PRO A 140 -6.54 19.79 -22.58
N LYS A 141 -7.48 18.92 -23.00
CA LYS A 141 -7.18 17.62 -23.63
C LYS A 141 -6.20 17.72 -24.80
N GLY A 142 -6.32 18.77 -25.64
CA GLY A 142 -5.42 19.00 -26.78
C GLY A 142 -3.96 19.28 -26.39
N ARG A 143 -3.73 19.77 -25.16
CA ARG A 143 -2.39 20.09 -24.64
C ARG A 143 -1.79 18.98 -23.77
N GLN A 144 -2.59 18.01 -23.32
CA GLN A 144 -2.15 16.93 -22.45
C GLN A 144 -1.07 16.03 -23.08
N LYS A 145 -1.05 15.87 -24.41
CA LYS A 145 -0.01 15.06 -25.10
C LYS A 145 1.41 15.60 -24.84
N ARG A 146 1.58 16.92 -24.82
CA ARG A 146 2.87 17.58 -24.57
C ARG A 146 3.41 17.25 -23.18
N ILE A 147 2.50 17.10 -22.18
CA ILE A 147 2.85 16.87 -20.79
C ILE A 147 2.97 15.37 -20.47
N ARG A 148 2.30 14.48 -21.23
CA ARG A 148 2.44 13.01 -21.07
C ARG A 148 3.83 12.49 -21.43
N LEU A 149 4.57 13.20 -22.27
CA LEU A 149 5.98 12.88 -22.55
C LEU A 149 6.88 13.04 -21.31
N LEU A 150 6.37 13.70 -20.28
CA LEU A 150 7.00 13.86 -18.96
C LEU A 150 6.47 12.82 -17.96
N ASP A 151 6.18 11.57 -18.41
CA ASP A 151 5.63 10.54 -17.55
C ASP A 151 6.63 10.14 -16.44
N ILE A 152 6.18 10.28 -15.20
CA ILE A 152 6.95 10.04 -13.97
C ILE A 152 7.48 8.60 -13.90
N ASN A 153 6.83 7.67 -14.60
CA ASN A 153 7.08 6.23 -14.51
C ASN A 153 7.92 5.68 -15.68
N SER A 154 8.33 6.50 -16.65
CA SER A 154 9.17 6.01 -17.75
C SER A 154 10.65 6.09 -17.37
N GLU A 155 11.34 4.97 -17.38
CA GLU A 155 12.80 4.92 -17.25
C GLU A 155 13.51 5.69 -18.38
N GLN A 156 12.80 6.02 -19.45
CA GLN A 156 13.30 6.71 -20.63
C GLN A 156 12.96 8.22 -20.69
N ALA A 157 12.16 8.73 -19.78
CA ALA A 157 11.91 10.16 -19.74
C ALA A 157 12.98 10.79 -18.87
N LEU A 158 13.88 11.51 -19.49
CA LEU A 158 14.03 12.91 -19.18
C LEU A 158 15.47 13.36 -19.28
N ASP A 159 15.71 13.95 -20.33
CA ASP A 159 16.36 15.25 -20.40
C ASP A 159 15.59 16.23 -19.50
N GLU A 160 16.19 17.27 -19.03
CA GLU A 160 15.76 18.22 -18.00
C GLU A 160 14.26 18.57 -17.97
N PRO A 161 13.64 18.75 -16.79
CA PRO A 161 12.25 19.20 -16.70
C PRO A 161 12.09 20.57 -17.37
N ILE A 162 10.95 20.79 -18.03
CA ILE A 162 10.59 22.12 -18.58
C ILE A 162 10.77 23.13 -17.44
N SER A 163 11.72 24.09 -17.60
CA SER A 163 11.90 25.13 -16.61
C SER A 163 10.65 26.04 -16.61
N THR A 164 10.26 26.49 -15.43
CA THR A 164 9.12 27.41 -15.31
C THR A 164 9.41 28.79 -15.89
N GLU A 165 10.67 29.07 -16.15
CA GLU A 165 11.16 30.37 -16.67
C GLU A 165 11.20 30.42 -18.20
N GLU A 166 11.36 29.26 -18.87
CA GLU A 166 11.58 29.20 -20.32
C GLU A 166 10.30 29.15 -21.18
N ASP A 167 9.13 28.96 -20.56
CA ASP A 167 7.88 28.83 -21.33
C ASP A 167 6.82 29.84 -20.84
N GLU A 168 6.93 31.10 -21.33
CA GLU A 168 5.95 32.18 -21.09
C GLU A 168 4.52 31.80 -21.50
N ASN A 169 4.34 30.67 -22.21
CA ASN A 169 3.08 30.18 -22.75
C ASN A 169 2.45 29.03 -21.93
N LEU A 170 2.96 28.70 -20.75
CA LEU A 170 2.34 27.67 -19.90
C LEU A 170 1.02 28.18 -19.31
N LEU A 171 -0.03 27.38 -19.48
CA LEU A 171 -1.27 27.59 -18.74
C LEU A 171 -1.05 27.31 -17.23
N PRO A 172 -1.83 27.94 -16.32
CA PRO A 172 -1.67 27.70 -14.90
C PRO A 172 -1.69 26.21 -14.51
N ALA A 173 -2.57 25.42 -15.15
CA ALA A 173 -2.62 23.97 -14.91
C ALA A 173 -1.33 23.25 -15.35
N GLU A 174 -0.71 23.68 -16.45
CA GLU A 174 0.55 23.13 -16.97
C GLU A 174 1.72 23.52 -16.06
N LYS A 175 1.73 24.77 -15.56
CA LYS A 175 2.72 25.24 -14.60
C LYS A 175 2.67 24.42 -13.28
N GLY A 176 1.47 24.11 -12.77
CA GLY A 176 1.31 23.23 -11.61
C GLY A 176 1.86 21.81 -11.85
N VAL A 177 1.68 21.24 -13.04
CA VAL A 177 2.31 19.96 -13.41
C VAL A 177 3.82 20.08 -13.49
N ALA A 178 4.35 21.18 -14.07
CA ALA A 178 5.80 21.41 -14.18
C ALA A 178 6.49 21.48 -12.80
N PHE A 179 5.90 22.17 -11.82
CA PHE A 179 6.41 22.17 -10.44
C PHE A 179 6.49 20.77 -9.86
N CYS A 180 5.41 19.98 -9.97
CA CYS A 180 5.43 18.59 -9.50
C CYS A 180 6.51 17.77 -10.22
N ASN A 181 6.69 17.94 -11.52
CA ASN A 181 7.70 17.23 -12.30
C ASN A 181 9.13 17.59 -11.85
N ARG A 182 9.41 18.86 -11.53
CA ARG A 182 10.72 19.29 -10.99
C ARG A 182 11.05 18.52 -9.70
N LEU A 183 10.10 18.40 -8.76
CA LEU A 183 10.27 17.66 -7.51
C LEU A 183 10.50 16.16 -7.78
N PHE A 184 9.69 15.54 -8.65
CA PHE A 184 9.90 14.13 -9.03
C PHE A 184 11.23 13.89 -9.75
N PHE A 185 11.72 14.86 -10.51
CA PHE A 185 13.03 14.77 -11.14
C PHE A 185 14.15 14.76 -10.10
N LYS A 186 14.11 15.68 -9.12
CA LYS A 186 15.07 15.72 -8.01
C LYS A 186 15.09 14.40 -7.23
N GLU A 187 13.94 13.89 -6.86
CA GLU A 187 13.79 12.62 -6.14
C GLU A 187 14.43 11.43 -6.89
N ARG A 188 14.41 11.41 -8.22
CA ARG A 188 15.11 10.37 -8.99
C ARG A 188 16.63 10.46 -8.86
N LEU A 189 17.17 11.66 -8.81
CA LEU A 189 18.60 11.88 -8.61
C LEU A 189 19.06 11.42 -7.22
N TYR A 190 18.14 11.47 -6.25
CA TYR A 190 18.43 11.11 -4.86
C TYR A 190 18.20 9.63 -4.53
N LYS A 191 17.80 8.81 -5.51
CA LYS A 191 17.38 7.41 -5.29
C LYS A 191 18.42 6.57 -4.57
N GLU A 192 19.71 6.76 -4.90
CA GLU A 192 20.80 5.97 -4.35
C GLU A 192 21.47 6.62 -3.11
N LEU A 193 20.97 7.79 -2.66
CA LEU A 193 21.47 8.47 -1.47
C LEU A 193 20.96 7.79 -0.19
N SER A 194 21.74 7.87 0.88
CA SER A 194 21.27 7.52 2.22
C SER A 194 20.10 8.42 2.65
N PRO A 195 19.29 8.00 3.62
CA PRO A 195 18.19 8.82 4.13
C PRO A 195 18.65 10.21 4.61
N GLU A 196 19.80 10.29 5.26
CA GLU A 196 20.38 11.52 5.78
C GLU A 196 20.81 12.46 4.65
N GLU A 197 21.51 11.93 3.65
CA GLU A 197 21.92 12.69 2.47
C GLU A 197 20.72 13.15 1.65
N ARG A 198 19.72 12.26 1.47
CA ARG A 198 18.47 12.59 0.77
C ARG A 198 17.73 13.72 1.48
N LYS A 199 17.59 13.66 2.80
CA LYS A 199 16.99 14.74 3.59
C LYS A 199 17.72 16.05 3.40
N ALA A 200 19.06 16.05 3.47
CA ALA A 200 19.87 17.24 3.26
C ALA A 200 19.66 17.85 1.87
N LYS A 201 19.67 17.00 0.83
CA LYS A 201 19.42 17.42 -0.56
C LYS A 201 18.01 18.00 -0.77
N ARG A 202 17.00 17.39 -0.20
CA ARG A 202 15.62 17.91 -0.23
C ARG A 202 15.51 19.29 0.38
N LEU A 203 16.11 19.49 1.55
CA LEU A 203 16.10 20.79 2.23
C LEU A 203 16.86 21.86 1.42
N GLU A 204 17.95 21.50 0.78
CA GLU A 204 18.75 22.41 -0.04
C GLU A 204 18.08 22.74 -1.38
N GLU A 205 17.56 21.74 -2.09
CA GLU A 205 17.19 21.87 -3.51
C GLU A 205 15.67 21.86 -3.75
N GLU A 206 14.86 21.23 -2.90
CA GLU A 206 13.41 21.14 -3.10
C GLU A 206 12.63 22.18 -2.28
N THR A 207 13.12 22.60 -1.12
CA THR A 207 12.48 23.69 -0.38
C THR A 207 12.31 24.95 -1.22
N PRO A 208 13.32 25.43 -1.98
CA PRO A 208 13.13 26.57 -2.88
C PRO A 208 12.05 26.35 -3.95
N ILE A 209 11.92 25.11 -4.47
CA ILE A 209 10.87 24.77 -5.44
C ILE A 209 9.48 24.87 -4.78
N TRP A 210 9.35 24.41 -3.54
CA TRP A 210 8.11 24.56 -2.78
C TRP A 210 7.78 26.02 -2.48
N ASP A 211 8.76 26.84 -2.10
CA ASP A 211 8.56 28.27 -1.84
C ASP A 211 8.09 28.99 -3.11
N GLU A 212 8.68 28.69 -4.27
CA GLU A 212 8.25 29.20 -5.55
C GLU A 212 6.83 28.72 -5.92
N PHE A 213 6.52 27.44 -5.68
CA PHE A 213 5.20 26.87 -5.92
C PHE A 213 4.12 27.55 -5.08
N TRP A 214 4.35 27.75 -3.78
CA TRP A 214 3.38 28.38 -2.91
C TRP A 214 3.20 29.86 -3.23
N SER A 215 4.29 30.59 -3.51
CA SER A 215 4.23 31.97 -3.96
C SER A 215 3.41 32.11 -5.25
N TRP A 216 3.58 31.17 -6.18
CA TRP A 216 2.79 31.13 -7.40
C TRP A 216 1.32 30.77 -7.14
N ILE A 217 1.01 29.77 -6.30
CA ILE A 217 -0.37 29.39 -5.94
C ILE A 217 -1.14 30.59 -5.38
N ASP A 218 -0.50 31.43 -4.56
CA ASP A 218 -1.10 32.61 -3.95
C ASP A 218 -1.46 33.70 -4.99
N THR A 219 -0.89 33.66 -6.20
CA THR A 219 -1.25 34.57 -7.31
C THR A 219 -2.46 34.12 -8.12
N LEU A 220 -2.95 32.89 -7.90
CA LEU A 220 -4.01 32.31 -8.70
C LEU A 220 -5.40 32.67 -8.20
N ASP A 221 -6.24 33.14 -9.12
CA ASP A 221 -7.68 33.34 -8.91
C ASP A 221 -8.47 32.48 -9.93
N PRO A 222 -8.56 31.14 -9.72
CA PRO A 222 -9.22 30.29 -10.69
C PRO A 222 -10.74 30.43 -10.60
N SER A 223 -11.41 30.42 -11.76
CA SER A 223 -12.88 30.46 -11.84
C SER A 223 -13.54 29.38 -10.99
N GLY A 224 -14.61 29.73 -10.27
CA GLY A 224 -15.34 28.86 -9.40
C GLY A 224 -15.86 27.59 -10.11
N GLY A 225 -15.73 26.42 -9.47
CA GLY A 225 -16.13 25.11 -10.00
C GLY A 225 -15.19 24.52 -11.04
N SER A 226 -14.14 25.25 -11.47
CA SER A 226 -13.17 24.78 -12.45
C SER A 226 -12.33 23.62 -11.92
N LYS A 227 -11.73 22.85 -12.84
CA LYS A 227 -10.76 21.79 -12.45
C LYS A 227 -9.48 22.38 -11.84
N LEU A 228 -9.08 23.58 -12.31
CA LEU A 228 -7.93 24.27 -11.74
C LEU A 228 -8.21 24.69 -10.28
N GLU A 229 -9.40 25.24 -10.00
CA GLU A 229 -9.79 25.56 -8.60
C GLU A 229 -9.72 24.32 -7.70
N LYS A 230 -10.20 23.16 -8.18
CA LYS A 230 -10.13 21.91 -7.41
C LYS A 230 -8.69 21.45 -7.16
N ALA A 231 -7.78 21.68 -8.12
CA ALA A 231 -6.36 21.36 -7.97
C ALA A 231 -5.70 22.30 -6.96
N VAL A 232 -5.95 23.60 -7.04
CA VAL A 232 -5.45 24.62 -6.11
C VAL A 232 -5.97 24.37 -4.70
N LYS A 233 -7.28 24.15 -4.53
CA LYS A 233 -7.87 23.82 -3.21
C LYS A 233 -7.28 22.56 -2.60
N TYR A 234 -7.06 21.53 -3.43
CA TYR A 234 -6.41 20.30 -2.95
C TYR A 234 -4.99 20.60 -2.45
N ALA A 235 -4.18 21.33 -3.23
CA ALA A 235 -2.83 21.70 -2.81
C ALA A 235 -2.84 22.51 -1.50
N LEU A 236 -3.68 23.53 -1.38
CA LEU A 236 -3.80 24.36 -0.19
C LEU A 236 -4.26 23.57 1.05
N ASN A 237 -5.26 22.69 0.89
CA ASN A 237 -5.77 21.85 2.00
C ASN A 237 -4.73 20.84 2.50
N HIS A 238 -3.75 20.50 1.67
CA HIS A 238 -2.70 19.53 2.00
C HIS A 238 -1.29 20.14 2.03
N LYS A 239 -1.19 21.49 2.16
CA LYS A 239 0.08 22.22 2.08
C LYS A 239 1.15 21.60 2.98
N GLU A 240 0.88 21.46 4.26
CA GLU A 240 1.81 20.90 5.23
C GLU A 240 2.13 19.42 4.91
N SER A 241 1.10 18.60 4.72
CA SER A 241 1.27 17.17 4.48
C SER A 241 1.94 16.83 3.14
N LEU A 242 1.85 17.69 2.13
CA LEU A 242 2.61 17.56 0.88
C LEU A 242 4.11 17.81 1.07
N MET A 243 4.49 18.61 2.06
CA MET A 243 5.89 18.95 2.34
C MET A 243 6.50 18.06 3.43
N ASN A 244 5.71 17.34 4.21
CA ASN A 244 6.19 16.55 5.36
C ASN A 244 7.19 15.44 4.99
N TYR A 245 7.25 14.99 3.72
CA TYR A 245 8.29 14.05 3.28
C TYR A 245 9.72 14.64 3.38
N LEU A 246 9.85 15.95 3.42
CA LEU A 246 11.13 16.66 3.65
C LEU A 246 11.69 16.41 5.05
N LEU A 247 10.85 16.04 6.01
CA LEU A 247 11.24 15.84 7.41
C LEU A 247 12.11 14.58 7.59
N ASP A 248 11.96 13.58 6.73
CA ASP A 248 12.68 12.32 6.84
C ASP A 248 13.02 11.76 5.44
N GLY A 249 14.29 11.48 5.19
CA GLY A 249 14.77 10.96 3.90
C GLY A 249 14.29 9.54 3.58
N ARG A 250 13.71 8.82 4.54
CA ARG A 250 13.06 7.51 4.32
C ARG A 250 11.70 7.62 3.65
N CYS A 251 11.03 8.79 3.80
CA CYS A 251 9.73 9.03 3.19
C CYS A 251 9.81 9.07 1.66
N GLU A 252 8.78 8.60 0.99
CA GLU A 252 8.65 8.72 -0.46
C GLU A 252 7.84 9.98 -0.81
N ILE A 253 8.12 10.60 -1.96
CA ILE A 253 7.33 11.74 -2.46
C ILE A 253 5.94 11.31 -2.96
N SER A 254 5.74 10.01 -3.19
CA SER A 254 4.48 9.43 -3.65
C SER A 254 4.10 8.17 -2.88
N ASN A 255 2.79 7.89 -2.79
CA ASN A 255 2.27 6.67 -2.14
C ASN A 255 2.18 5.47 -3.09
N ASN A 256 3.02 5.42 -4.13
CA ASN A 256 2.98 4.37 -5.15
C ASN A 256 3.20 2.96 -4.56
N SER A 257 3.87 2.86 -3.43
CA SER A 257 4.13 1.58 -2.74
C SER A 257 2.82 0.94 -2.28
N ALA A 258 1.98 1.65 -1.51
CA ALA A 258 0.68 1.16 -1.08
C ALA A 258 -0.30 1.00 -2.26
N GLU A 259 -0.27 1.93 -3.25
CA GLU A 259 -1.09 1.81 -4.46
C GLU A 259 -0.79 0.52 -5.25
N ARG A 260 0.47 0.07 -5.30
CA ARG A 260 0.82 -1.22 -5.91
C ARG A 260 0.16 -2.38 -5.18
N LYS A 261 0.13 -2.38 -3.84
CA LYS A 261 -0.54 -3.41 -3.04
C LYS A 261 -2.07 -3.37 -3.23
N ALA A 262 -2.65 -2.18 -3.29
CA ALA A 262 -4.06 -2.00 -3.64
C ALA A 262 -4.40 -2.59 -5.03
N LYS A 263 -3.50 -2.41 -6.02
CA LYS A 263 -3.65 -3.01 -7.35
C LYS A 263 -3.59 -4.54 -7.32
N VAL A 264 -2.79 -5.16 -6.45
CA VAL A 264 -2.75 -6.63 -6.29
C VAL A 264 -4.14 -7.14 -5.92
N TYR A 265 -4.76 -6.56 -4.89
CA TYR A 265 -6.12 -6.90 -4.50
C TYR A 265 -7.13 -6.63 -5.63
N ALA A 266 -7.11 -5.43 -6.22
CA ALA A 266 -8.02 -5.05 -7.29
C ALA A 266 -7.91 -5.96 -8.52
N THR A 267 -6.71 -6.48 -8.82
CA THR A 267 -6.48 -7.45 -9.91
C THR A 267 -7.02 -8.82 -9.52
N GLY A 268 -6.75 -9.28 -8.30
CA GLY A 268 -7.29 -10.54 -7.76
C GLY A 268 -8.83 -10.53 -7.78
N ARG A 269 -9.45 -9.39 -7.44
CA ARG A 269 -10.90 -9.22 -7.49
C ARG A 269 -11.50 -9.47 -8.90
N LYS A 270 -10.75 -9.28 -9.97
CA LYS A 270 -11.23 -9.64 -11.32
C LYS A 270 -11.48 -11.14 -11.47
N ASN A 271 -10.89 -11.98 -10.64
CA ASN A 271 -11.08 -13.44 -10.65
C ASN A 271 -12.25 -13.87 -9.75
N PHE A 272 -12.37 -13.32 -8.53
CA PHE A 272 -13.41 -13.71 -7.58
C PHE A 272 -14.60 -12.75 -7.50
N LEU A 273 -14.53 -11.56 -8.10
CA LEU A 273 -15.55 -10.52 -8.25
C LEU A 273 -16.02 -9.90 -6.93
N PHE A 274 -16.44 -10.69 -5.96
CA PHE A 274 -16.98 -10.31 -4.66
C PHE A 274 -16.64 -11.36 -3.61
N HIS A 275 -16.83 -11.02 -2.34
CA HIS A 275 -16.85 -11.96 -1.22
C HIS A 275 -18.30 -12.33 -0.92
N ASP A 276 -18.56 -13.60 -0.64
CA ASP A 276 -19.90 -14.05 -0.27
C ASP A 276 -20.26 -13.59 1.15
N SER A 277 -19.29 -13.65 2.07
CA SER A 277 -19.49 -13.35 3.49
C SER A 277 -18.38 -12.44 4.04
N VAL A 278 -18.63 -11.84 5.21
CA VAL A 278 -17.66 -11.06 5.99
C VAL A 278 -16.45 -11.92 6.34
N ASP A 279 -16.65 -13.17 6.79
CA ASP A 279 -15.56 -14.07 7.14
C ASP A 279 -14.69 -14.42 5.92
N GLY A 280 -15.31 -14.54 4.73
CA GLY A 280 -14.57 -14.72 3.48
C GLY A 280 -13.72 -13.50 3.12
N ALA A 281 -14.20 -12.29 3.40
CA ALA A 281 -13.44 -11.06 3.19
C ALA A 281 -12.27 -10.93 4.19
N LYS A 282 -12.52 -11.22 5.49
CA LYS A 282 -11.47 -11.26 6.53
C LYS A 282 -10.41 -12.33 6.24
N ALA A 283 -10.83 -13.54 5.87
CA ALA A 283 -9.91 -14.61 5.49
C ALA A 283 -9.02 -14.21 4.31
N THR A 284 -9.61 -13.54 3.31
CA THR A 284 -8.85 -12.99 2.17
C THR A 284 -7.85 -11.93 2.63
N ALA A 285 -8.22 -11.03 3.54
CA ALA A 285 -7.33 -10.02 4.10
C ALA A 285 -6.11 -10.66 4.78
N ILE A 286 -6.34 -11.64 5.66
CA ILE A 286 -5.27 -12.39 6.37
C ILE A 286 -4.33 -13.07 5.37
N VAL A 287 -4.87 -13.89 4.46
CA VAL A 287 -4.03 -14.64 3.51
C VAL A 287 -3.26 -13.71 2.59
N MET A 288 -3.87 -12.63 2.08
CA MET A 288 -3.15 -11.65 1.25
C MET A 288 -2.05 -10.94 2.02
N SER A 289 -2.28 -10.61 3.29
CA SER A 289 -1.25 -10.04 4.18
C SER A 289 -0.03 -10.93 4.28
N LEU A 290 -0.24 -12.21 4.55
CA LEU A 290 0.84 -13.19 4.65
C LEU A 290 1.57 -13.38 3.32
N VAL A 291 0.84 -13.49 2.21
CA VAL A 291 1.41 -13.62 0.86
C VAL A 291 2.27 -12.40 0.50
N GLU A 292 1.75 -11.19 0.71
CA GLU A 292 2.46 -9.97 0.31
C GLU A 292 3.62 -9.64 1.26
N THR A 293 3.49 -9.99 2.55
CA THR A 293 4.61 -9.90 3.49
C THR A 293 5.70 -10.92 3.16
N ALA A 294 5.34 -12.17 2.84
CA ALA A 294 6.30 -13.19 2.41
C ALA A 294 7.09 -12.73 1.18
N LYS A 295 6.41 -12.27 0.14
CA LYS A 295 7.04 -11.75 -1.09
C LYS A 295 7.98 -10.57 -0.80
N ALA A 296 7.57 -9.66 0.08
CA ALA A 296 8.39 -8.52 0.47
C ALA A 296 9.66 -8.93 1.23
N ASN A 297 9.65 -10.09 1.89
CA ASN A 297 10.79 -10.72 2.56
C ASN A 297 11.53 -11.75 1.68
N ASN A 298 11.32 -11.73 0.36
CA ASN A 298 11.95 -12.63 -0.63
C ASN A 298 11.65 -14.13 -0.42
N LEU A 299 10.51 -14.45 0.21
CA LEU A 299 10.07 -15.81 0.41
C LEU A 299 9.17 -16.28 -0.74
N ASN A 300 9.18 -17.60 -0.99
CA ASN A 300 8.16 -18.25 -1.78
C ASN A 300 6.85 -18.30 -0.98
N ALA A 301 5.85 -17.55 -1.42
CA ALA A 301 4.58 -17.42 -0.70
C ALA A 301 3.82 -18.75 -0.53
N TYR A 302 3.96 -19.69 -1.49
CA TYR A 302 3.36 -21.01 -1.37
C TYR A 302 4.04 -21.83 -0.26
N LYS A 303 5.39 -21.91 -0.27
CA LYS A 303 6.15 -22.58 0.78
C LYS A 303 5.83 -21.98 2.16
N TYR A 304 5.74 -20.64 2.23
CA TYR A 304 5.41 -19.97 3.49
C TYR A 304 4.02 -20.35 4.01
N LEU A 305 2.97 -20.21 3.19
CA LEU A 305 1.62 -20.61 3.61
C LEU A 305 1.53 -22.10 3.97
N TYR A 306 2.21 -22.96 3.20
CA TYR A 306 2.29 -24.38 3.49
C TYR A 306 2.94 -24.63 4.86
N THR A 307 4.08 -24.00 5.14
CA THR A 307 4.79 -24.09 6.41
C THR A 307 3.91 -23.60 7.56
N LEU A 308 3.24 -22.45 7.42
CA LEU A 308 2.32 -21.97 8.44
C LEU A 308 1.21 -22.97 8.73
N LEU A 309 0.52 -23.49 7.72
CA LEU A 309 -0.56 -24.45 7.89
C LEU A 309 -0.07 -25.79 8.48
N LEU A 310 1.20 -26.12 8.26
CA LEU A 310 1.82 -27.33 8.79
C LEU A 310 2.12 -27.22 10.31
N TYR A 311 2.59 -26.04 10.76
CA TYR A 311 3.06 -25.86 12.14
C TYR A 311 2.06 -25.13 13.06
N MET A 312 1.28 -24.20 12.54
CA MET A 312 0.32 -23.43 13.35
C MET A 312 -0.71 -24.26 14.12
N PRO A 313 -1.17 -25.45 13.65
CA PRO A 313 -2.06 -26.27 14.48
C PRO A 313 -1.54 -26.55 15.89
N ASP A 314 -0.22 -26.71 16.05
CA ASP A 314 0.41 -26.99 17.33
C ASP A 314 0.85 -25.72 18.08
N TYR A 315 1.27 -24.68 17.36
CA TYR A 315 1.96 -23.51 17.92
C TYR A 315 1.15 -22.21 17.94
N LYS A 316 -0.09 -22.20 17.45
CA LYS A 316 -0.90 -20.97 17.37
C LYS A 316 -1.14 -20.24 18.70
N ASN A 317 -1.03 -20.95 19.83
CA ASN A 317 -1.20 -20.39 21.16
C ASN A 317 0.13 -20.22 21.91
N GLU A 318 1.26 -20.49 21.24
CA GLU A 318 2.59 -20.41 21.84
C GLU A 318 3.35 -19.22 21.26
N PRO A 319 3.60 -18.14 22.02
CA PRO A 319 4.31 -16.96 21.51
C PRO A 319 5.67 -17.27 20.88
N SER A 320 6.45 -18.19 21.47
CA SER A 320 7.75 -18.62 20.94
C SER A 320 7.62 -19.31 19.58
N GLY A 321 6.60 -20.15 19.40
CA GLY A 321 6.29 -20.80 18.12
C GLY A 321 5.88 -19.79 17.04
N ILE A 322 5.06 -18.79 17.41
CA ILE A 322 4.66 -17.71 16.51
C ILE A 322 5.87 -16.92 16.04
N GLU A 323 6.80 -16.55 16.93
CA GLU A 323 8.03 -15.83 16.56
C GLU A 323 8.89 -16.62 15.57
N GLN A 324 8.99 -17.94 15.71
CA GLN A 324 9.74 -18.79 14.78
C GLN A 324 9.08 -18.91 13.40
N LEU A 325 7.80 -18.61 13.31
CA LEU A 325 7.03 -18.65 12.04
C LEU A 325 6.92 -17.29 11.35
N LEU A 326 7.53 -16.23 11.89
CA LEU A 326 7.58 -14.93 11.24
C LEU A 326 8.45 -14.97 9.98
N PRO A 327 8.15 -14.16 8.94
CA PRO A 327 8.83 -14.20 7.64
C PRO A 327 10.35 -14.01 7.70
N TRP A 328 10.86 -13.34 8.72
CA TRP A 328 12.30 -13.05 8.91
C TRP A 328 13.00 -14.00 9.87
N SER A 329 12.31 -14.98 10.45
CA SER A 329 12.95 -15.98 11.28
C SER A 329 13.90 -16.86 10.44
N ILE A 330 15.00 -17.31 11.05
CA ILE A 330 15.97 -18.20 10.40
C ILE A 330 15.26 -19.45 9.88
N PHE A 331 14.37 -20.03 10.68
CA PHE A 331 13.61 -21.22 10.32
C PHE A 331 12.78 -21.02 9.04
N VAL A 332 12.05 -19.90 8.93
CA VAL A 332 11.23 -19.60 7.74
C VAL A 332 12.08 -19.23 6.54
N GLN A 333 13.16 -18.47 6.74
CA GLN A 333 14.08 -18.11 5.65
C GLN A 333 14.71 -19.34 5.00
N ASP A 334 15.13 -20.31 5.80
CA ASP A 334 15.73 -21.56 5.29
C ASP A 334 14.69 -22.42 4.56
N LYS A 335 13.49 -22.58 5.12
CA LYS A 335 12.45 -23.46 4.53
C LYS A 335 11.70 -22.84 3.36
N CYS A 336 11.50 -21.54 3.34
CA CYS A 336 10.57 -20.90 2.44
C CYS A 336 11.23 -20.08 1.32
N SER A 337 12.57 -20.05 1.24
CA SER A 337 13.30 -19.46 0.12
C SER A 337 13.23 -20.33 -1.14
N GLY A 338 13.55 -19.75 -2.29
CA GLY A 338 13.68 -20.45 -3.56
C GLY A 338 12.37 -20.89 -4.21
N ILE A 339 12.49 -21.85 -5.13
CA ILE A 339 11.37 -22.41 -5.91
C ILE A 339 10.66 -23.54 -5.16
N ILE A 340 9.47 -23.91 -5.62
CA ILE A 340 8.79 -25.14 -5.17
C ILE A 340 9.53 -26.32 -5.78
N ASP A 341 9.98 -27.22 -4.91
CA ASP A 341 10.69 -28.44 -5.26
C ASP A 341 10.24 -29.59 -4.34
N ASP A 342 10.88 -30.75 -4.47
CA ASP A 342 10.58 -31.94 -3.68
C ASP A 342 11.02 -31.83 -2.20
N SER A 343 11.61 -30.70 -1.79
CA SER A 343 12.02 -30.44 -0.41
C SER A 343 10.88 -30.01 0.53
N LEU A 344 9.64 -29.93 0.04
CA LEU A 344 8.50 -29.64 0.88
C LEU A 344 8.30 -30.76 1.91
N GLU A 345 8.26 -30.40 3.19
CA GLU A 345 7.96 -31.35 4.25
C GLU A 345 6.55 -31.88 4.13
N LEU A 346 6.40 -33.20 4.32
CA LEU A 346 5.10 -33.82 4.49
C LEU A 346 4.67 -33.75 5.97
N PRO A 347 3.35 -33.74 6.26
CA PRO A 347 2.86 -33.68 7.63
C PRO A 347 3.41 -34.78 8.54
N GLU A 348 3.69 -35.95 8.00
CA GLU A 348 4.21 -37.12 8.72
C GLU A 348 5.70 -36.97 9.09
N ASN A 349 6.44 -36.16 8.38
CA ASN A 349 7.90 -36.01 8.52
C ASN A 349 8.32 -34.67 9.15
N ARG A 350 7.36 -33.87 9.64
CA ARG A 350 7.69 -32.59 10.26
C ARG A 350 8.38 -32.81 11.61
N GLY A 351 9.47 -32.08 11.83
CA GLY A 351 10.09 -31.95 13.14
C GLY A 351 9.35 -30.94 14.04
N ASN A 352 9.74 -30.85 15.30
CA ASN A 352 9.32 -29.75 16.17
C ASN A 352 10.02 -28.45 15.75
N LEU A 353 9.36 -27.30 16.02
CA LEU A 353 10.02 -26.01 15.88
C LEU A 353 11.23 -25.94 16.81
N PRO A 354 12.36 -25.35 16.38
CA PRO A 354 13.44 -25.00 17.28
C PRO A 354 12.90 -23.90 18.23
N ILE A 355 12.79 -24.22 19.52
CA ILE A 355 12.33 -23.32 20.58
C ILE A 355 13.55 -22.65 21.21
#